data_116c185412f8a01fbc1bbf61348cb841
#
_entry.id   116c185412f8a01fbc1bbf61348cb841
#
_cell.length_a   1.000
_cell.length_b   1.000
_cell.length_c   1.000
_cell.angle_alpha   90.00
_cell.angle_beta   90.00
_cell.angle_gamma   90.00
#
_symmetry.space_group_name_H-M   'P 1'
#
loop_
_entity.id
_entity.type
_entity.pdbx_description
1 polymer ?
#
loop_
_entity_poly.entity_id
_entity_poly.type
_entity_poly.pdbx_seq_one_letter_code
_entity_poly.pdbx_strand_id
1 'polypeptide(L)'
;MKFRCERDVLVEALGTAGRAAAGRGTSLPVLSGVRVQLTGDQLRLTGTDLELTISVEVTVSGSADGVVILPGRLASDIVRALPAGSVEVEVSDDEARISAGRSEFSLRILPADEFPRLTEATGEPVTLESAELALALSQVVRAASSDDARPILTGVLLAAEAGGLRLVATDSYRLAIRDLPGTTVLAEGQHVLVPSRALQELARVLAGGDTLSVRLGEREASFEVGGTRLTTVLIEGEFPPYERLIPQAQPNRLTVGREVLLEAVRRVKLLAREATPVRLSMSNDGLELVAVTQDVGQAHESLDAKFEGTELTVAFNPEYLVQGIEVAPGDEVTIETVDALKPALLRVPEHPEFLYLLMPVRVS
;
A
#
# COMPACT_ATOMS: atom_id res chain seq x y z
N MET A 1 -7.62 33.92 8.06
CA MET A 1 -6.38 33.17 7.96
C MET A 1 -5.55 33.70 6.79
N LYS A 2 -4.24 33.91 6.96
CA LYS A 2 -3.38 34.34 5.86
C LYS A 2 -1.95 33.80 6.00
N PHE A 3 -1.41 33.21 4.91
CA PHE A 3 -0.05 32.69 4.85
C PHE A 3 0.52 32.71 3.44
N ARG A 4 1.83 32.53 3.35
CA ARG A 4 2.60 32.39 2.10
C ARG A 4 3.53 31.17 2.22
N CYS A 5 3.63 30.38 1.16
CA CYS A 5 4.58 29.27 1.07
C CYS A 5 4.97 28.98 -0.38
N GLU A 6 5.96 28.10 -0.58
CA GLU A 6 6.31 27.61 -1.91
C GLU A 6 5.20 26.70 -2.46
N ARG A 7 4.88 26.87 -3.76
CA ARG A 7 3.84 26.11 -4.45
C ARG A 7 4.00 24.59 -4.27
N ASP A 8 5.21 24.08 -4.46
CA ASP A 8 5.46 22.63 -4.45
C ASP A 8 5.24 22.04 -3.06
N VAL A 9 5.57 22.77 -2.00
CA VAL A 9 5.28 22.40 -0.60
C VAL A 9 3.77 22.30 -0.38
N LEU A 10 3.00 23.26 -0.87
CA LEU A 10 1.54 23.25 -0.71
C LEU A 10 0.86 22.16 -1.58
N VAL A 11 1.38 21.90 -2.79
CA VAL A 11 0.92 20.81 -3.67
C VAL A 11 1.11 19.46 -3.00
N GLU A 12 2.27 19.21 -2.42
CA GLU A 12 2.60 17.97 -1.74
C GLU A 12 1.73 17.78 -0.49
N ALA A 13 1.63 18.80 0.36
CA ALA A 13 0.85 18.74 1.58
C ALA A 13 -0.65 18.54 1.32
N LEU A 14 -1.26 19.31 0.38
CA LEU A 14 -2.65 19.13 -0.03
C LEU A 14 -2.89 17.77 -0.68
N GLY A 15 -1.96 17.31 -1.53
CA GLY A 15 -2.02 16.02 -2.18
C GLY A 15 -1.96 14.87 -1.18
N THR A 16 -1.07 14.95 -0.19
CA THR A 16 -0.89 13.93 0.85
C THR A 16 -2.08 13.86 1.78
N ALA A 17 -2.50 14.98 2.38
CA ALA A 17 -3.69 15.01 3.23
C ALA A 17 -4.96 14.62 2.45
N GLY A 18 -5.10 15.08 1.20
CA GLY A 18 -6.25 14.83 0.34
C GLY A 18 -6.47 13.35 -0.02
N ARG A 19 -5.45 12.47 0.12
CA ARG A 19 -5.62 11.02 -0.11
C ARG A 19 -6.51 10.33 0.92
N ALA A 20 -6.60 10.90 2.12
CA ALA A 20 -7.53 10.41 3.15
C ALA A 20 -8.90 11.08 3.08
N ALA A 21 -9.08 12.14 2.30
CA ALA A 21 -10.39 12.80 2.17
C ALA A 21 -11.40 11.86 1.48
N ALA A 22 -12.65 11.87 1.96
CA ALA A 22 -13.72 11.06 1.42
C ALA A 22 -14.01 11.41 -0.05
N GLY A 23 -14.44 10.41 -0.82
CA GLY A 23 -14.89 10.60 -2.20
C GLY A 23 -16.13 11.49 -2.31
N ARG A 24 -16.48 11.90 -3.56
CA ARG A 24 -17.73 12.61 -3.83
C ARG A 24 -18.92 11.73 -3.48
N GLY A 25 -19.96 12.31 -2.87
CA GLY A 25 -21.19 11.59 -2.52
C GLY A 25 -21.21 11.06 -1.09
N THR A 26 -20.22 11.41 -0.26
CA THR A 26 -20.26 11.15 1.18
C THR A 26 -21.48 11.85 1.84
N SER A 27 -22.01 11.24 2.90
CA SER A 27 -23.11 11.80 3.70
C SER A 27 -22.70 13.10 4.44
N LEU A 28 -21.40 13.30 4.64
CA LEU A 28 -20.82 14.49 5.25
C LEU A 28 -19.93 15.21 4.22
N PRO A 29 -20.46 16.24 3.52
CA PRO A 29 -19.72 16.93 2.46
C PRO A 29 -18.36 17.50 2.91
N VAL A 30 -18.23 17.88 4.18
CA VAL A 30 -17.01 18.39 4.80
C VAL A 30 -15.84 17.39 4.72
N LEU A 31 -16.09 16.07 4.70
CA LEU A 31 -15.06 15.03 4.57
C LEU A 31 -14.43 14.98 3.17
N SER A 32 -15.06 15.58 2.16
CA SER A 32 -14.44 15.73 0.83
C SER A 32 -13.42 16.88 0.77
N GLY A 33 -13.33 17.66 1.84
CA GLY A 33 -12.41 18.76 2.01
C GLY A 33 -11.13 18.38 2.75
N VAL A 34 -10.15 19.27 2.69
CA VAL A 34 -8.95 19.24 3.53
C VAL A 34 -9.06 20.38 4.53
N ARG A 35 -9.01 20.05 5.81
CA ARG A 35 -8.95 21.03 6.89
C ARG A 35 -7.55 21.60 6.94
N VAL A 36 -7.46 22.91 6.83
CA VAL A 36 -6.21 23.70 6.85
C VAL A 36 -6.23 24.58 8.08
N GLN A 37 -5.25 24.40 8.95
CA GLN A 37 -5.09 25.16 10.20
C GLN A 37 -3.74 25.81 10.24
N LEU A 38 -3.71 27.12 10.45
CA LEU A 38 -2.50 27.90 10.66
C LEU A 38 -2.41 28.34 12.12
N THR A 39 -1.24 28.13 12.72
CA THR A 39 -0.89 28.65 14.05
C THR A 39 0.55 29.15 14.00
N GLY A 40 0.74 30.47 14.02
CA GLY A 40 2.02 31.10 13.74
C GLY A 40 2.51 30.71 12.33
N ASP A 41 3.69 30.10 12.25
CA ASP A 41 4.28 29.61 11.00
C ASP A 41 4.04 28.11 10.75
N GLN A 42 3.25 27.44 11.59
CA GLN A 42 2.92 26.02 11.42
C GLN A 42 1.58 25.87 10.73
N LEU A 43 1.61 25.30 9.53
CA LEU A 43 0.44 24.97 8.74
C LEU A 43 0.18 23.47 8.82
N ARG A 44 -0.98 23.08 9.35
CA ARG A 44 -1.44 21.68 9.40
C ARG A 44 -2.56 21.46 8.41
N LEU A 45 -2.40 20.47 7.55
CA LEU A 45 -3.41 20.04 6.59
C LEU A 45 -3.90 18.65 6.98
N THR A 46 -5.21 18.47 7.08
CA THR A 46 -5.80 17.19 7.52
C THR A 46 -6.93 16.77 6.60
N GLY A 47 -6.85 15.57 6.06
CA GLY A 47 -7.93 14.89 5.35
C GLY A 47 -8.35 13.64 6.12
N THR A 48 -9.63 13.30 6.03
CA THR A 48 -10.18 12.09 6.69
C THR A 48 -11.45 11.60 5.99
N ASP A 49 -11.67 10.29 6.03
CA ASP A 49 -12.94 9.65 5.71
C ASP A 49 -13.55 8.93 6.93
N LEU A 50 -13.00 9.19 8.13
CA LEU A 50 -13.28 8.60 9.45
C LEU A 50 -12.62 7.25 9.70
N GLU A 51 -12.18 6.51 8.68
CA GLU A 51 -11.42 5.26 8.82
C GLU A 51 -9.91 5.52 8.71
N LEU A 52 -9.54 6.43 7.83
CA LEU A 52 -8.16 6.89 7.63
C LEU A 52 -8.10 8.40 7.78
N THR A 53 -7.16 8.87 8.57
CA THR A 53 -6.82 10.29 8.71
C THR A 53 -5.37 10.51 8.35
N ILE A 54 -5.09 11.48 7.49
CA ILE A 54 -3.72 11.92 7.18
C ILE A 54 -3.60 13.40 7.54
N SER A 55 -2.66 13.71 8.42
CA SER A 55 -2.28 15.06 8.80
C SER A 55 -0.84 15.34 8.37
N VAL A 56 -0.64 16.47 7.71
CA VAL A 56 0.68 16.93 7.26
C VAL A 56 0.96 18.27 7.90
N GLU A 57 2.13 18.44 8.50
CA GLU A 57 2.62 19.70 9.06
C GLU A 57 3.75 20.24 8.20
N VAL A 58 3.64 21.51 7.82
CA VAL A 58 4.67 22.24 7.06
C VAL A 58 4.87 23.60 7.64
N THR A 59 6.11 24.12 7.56
CA THR A 59 6.44 25.48 7.95
C THR A 59 6.17 26.44 6.81
N VAL A 60 5.48 27.53 7.08
CA VAL A 60 5.10 28.57 6.12
C VAL A 60 5.41 29.94 6.69
N SER A 61 5.20 31.02 5.93
CA SER A 61 5.20 32.38 6.47
C SER A 61 3.77 32.77 6.83
N GLY A 62 3.41 32.61 8.10
CA GLY A 62 2.09 32.95 8.62
C GLY A 62 1.94 34.45 8.87
N SER A 63 0.73 34.98 8.63
CA SER A 63 0.40 36.41 8.87
C SER A 63 -0.86 36.55 9.73
N ALA A 64 -1.78 35.62 9.66
CA ALA A 64 -2.99 35.59 10.48
C ALA A 64 -3.47 34.14 10.69
N ASP A 65 -3.55 33.73 11.94
CA ASP A 65 -4.01 32.40 12.34
C ASP A 65 -5.46 32.12 11.91
N GLY A 66 -5.82 30.85 11.80
CA GLY A 66 -7.18 30.46 11.50
C GLY A 66 -7.32 29.01 11.08
N VAL A 67 -8.57 28.61 10.85
CA VAL A 67 -8.95 27.28 10.40
C VAL A 67 -9.95 27.39 9.26
N VAL A 68 -9.75 26.60 8.22
CA VAL A 68 -10.64 26.54 7.06
C VAL A 68 -10.70 25.13 6.51
N ILE A 69 -11.77 24.76 5.82
CA ILE A 69 -11.84 23.54 5.04
C ILE A 69 -11.93 23.93 3.57
N LEU A 70 -10.90 23.56 2.82
CA LEU A 70 -10.84 23.75 1.38
C LEU A 70 -11.42 22.54 0.67
N PRO A 71 -12.16 22.70 -0.45
CA PRO A 71 -12.52 21.60 -1.34
C PRO A 71 -11.24 20.88 -1.82
N GLY A 72 -10.92 19.73 -1.25
CA GLY A 72 -9.58 19.12 -1.30
C GLY A 72 -9.04 18.94 -2.71
N ARG A 73 -9.82 18.29 -3.58
CA ARG A 73 -9.43 18.04 -4.97
C ARG A 73 -9.25 19.33 -5.78
N LEU A 74 -10.23 20.25 -5.68
CA LEU A 74 -10.18 21.50 -6.44
C LEU A 74 -9.03 22.39 -6.00
N ALA A 75 -8.80 22.52 -4.69
CA ALA A 75 -7.68 23.26 -4.15
C ALA A 75 -6.33 22.69 -4.60
N SER A 76 -6.16 21.36 -4.56
CA SER A 76 -4.97 20.68 -5.04
C SER A 76 -4.75 20.90 -6.55
N ASP A 77 -5.79 20.80 -7.36
CA ASP A 77 -5.70 20.99 -8.82
C ASP A 77 -5.32 22.44 -9.15
N ILE A 78 -5.90 23.44 -8.47
CA ILE A 78 -5.57 24.86 -8.64
C ILE A 78 -4.11 25.13 -8.27
N VAL A 79 -3.69 24.71 -7.07
CA VAL A 79 -2.31 24.99 -6.60
C VAL A 79 -1.29 24.33 -7.52
N ARG A 80 -1.58 23.12 -8.03
CA ARG A 80 -0.73 22.42 -9.01
C ARG A 80 -0.62 23.16 -10.35
N ALA A 81 -1.68 23.83 -10.77
CA ALA A 81 -1.72 24.60 -12.02
C ALA A 81 -1.07 25.97 -11.94
N LEU A 82 -0.83 26.50 -10.73
CA LEU A 82 -0.16 27.78 -10.54
C LEU A 82 1.30 27.74 -11.01
N PRO A 83 1.89 28.90 -11.41
CA PRO A 83 3.31 28.99 -11.71
C PRO A 83 4.16 28.62 -10.47
N ALA A 84 5.37 28.11 -10.73
CA ALA A 84 6.34 27.79 -9.68
C ALA A 84 6.72 29.05 -8.86
N GLY A 85 7.03 28.83 -7.58
CA GLY A 85 7.43 29.87 -6.64
C GLY A 85 6.40 30.09 -5.54
N SER A 86 6.33 31.29 -5.01
CA SER A 86 5.54 31.62 -3.84
C SER A 86 4.04 31.71 -4.15
N VAL A 87 3.24 31.05 -3.33
CA VAL A 87 1.77 31.09 -3.32
C VAL A 87 1.31 31.78 -2.05
N GLU A 88 0.37 32.72 -2.17
CA GLU A 88 -0.31 33.34 -1.05
C GLU A 88 -1.74 32.80 -0.93
N VAL A 89 -2.14 32.45 0.28
CA VAL A 89 -3.49 32.01 0.61
C VAL A 89 -4.07 32.97 1.65
N GLU A 90 -5.21 33.55 1.33
CA GLU A 90 -5.96 34.45 2.22
C GLU A 90 -7.40 33.98 2.33
N VAL A 91 -7.90 33.81 3.54
CA VAL A 91 -9.27 33.40 3.83
C VAL A 91 -10.01 34.54 4.51
N SER A 92 -11.12 34.95 3.91
CA SER A 92 -12.03 35.94 4.44
C SER A 92 -13.47 35.48 4.21
N ASP A 93 -14.31 35.64 5.23
CA ASP A 93 -15.70 35.23 5.20
C ASP A 93 -15.89 33.79 4.68
N ASP A 94 -16.56 33.62 3.55
CA ASP A 94 -16.90 32.32 2.95
C ASP A 94 -15.97 31.90 1.80
N GLU A 95 -14.87 32.62 1.59
CA GLU A 95 -13.97 32.38 0.46
C GLU A 95 -12.50 32.25 0.87
N ALA A 96 -11.79 31.36 0.19
CA ALA A 96 -10.34 31.28 0.20
C ALA A 96 -9.79 31.78 -1.14
N ARG A 97 -8.95 32.81 -1.08
CA ARG A 97 -8.24 33.36 -2.23
C ARG A 97 -6.85 32.72 -2.28
N ILE A 98 -6.51 32.14 -3.43
CA ILE A 98 -5.21 31.53 -3.71
C ILE A 98 -4.58 32.28 -4.87
N SER A 99 -3.41 32.85 -4.67
CA SER A 99 -2.75 33.67 -5.69
C SER A 99 -1.25 33.36 -5.85
N ALA A 100 -0.77 33.45 -7.08
CA ALA A 100 0.65 33.37 -7.43
C ALA A 100 0.93 34.22 -8.68
N GLY A 101 1.84 35.18 -8.58
CA GLY A 101 2.16 36.11 -9.66
C GLY A 101 0.95 36.92 -10.11
N ARG A 102 0.44 36.66 -11.33
CA ARG A 102 -0.75 37.32 -11.89
C ARG A 102 -2.01 36.44 -11.83
N SER A 103 -1.89 35.23 -11.32
CA SER A 103 -3.00 34.29 -11.22
C SER A 103 -3.66 34.41 -9.87
N GLU A 104 -4.98 34.51 -9.85
CA GLU A 104 -5.80 34.57 -8.64
C GLU A 104 -7.04 33.70 -8.82
N PHE A 105 -7.33 32.89 -7.79
CA PHE A 105 -8.51 32.03 -7.71
C PHE A 105 -9.23 32.24 -6.39
N SER A 106 -10.54 32.33 -6.43
CA SER A 106 -11.42 32.33 -5.24
C SER A 106 -12.18 31.03 -5.16
N LEU A 107 -12.11 30.37 -4.01
CA LEU A 107 -12.81 29.13 -3.70
C LEU A 107 -13.79 29.33 -2.55
N ARG A 108 -15.01 28.82 -2.70
CA ARG A 108 -15.89 28.69 -1.54
C ARG A 108 -15.34 27.66 -0.57
N ILE A 109 -15.32 28.02 0.70
CA ILE A 109 -14.88 27.14 1.79
C ILE A 109 -16.05 26.28 2.30
N LEU A 110 -15.73 25.22 3.02
CA LEU A 110 -16.71 24.37 3.70
C LEU A 110 -16.78 24.75 5.19
N PRO A 111 -17.91 24.50 5.88
CA PRO A 111 -18.07 24.83 7.30
C PRO A 111 -17.07 24.08 8.17
N ALA A 112 -16.21 24.82 8.87
CA ALA A 112 -15.13 24.21 9.67
C ALA A 112 -15.63 23.59 10.97
N ASP A 113 -16.74 24.04 11.50
CA ASP A 113 -17.41 23.53 12.70
C ASP A 113 -18.06 22.15 12.49
N GLU A 114 -18.35 21.77 11.26
CA GLU A 114 -18.87 20.45 10.90
C GLU A 114 -17.75 19.37 10.79
N PHE A 115 -16.47 19.77 10.82
CA PHE A 115 -15.38 18.80 10.72
C PHE A 115 -15.31 17.94 11.99
N PRO A 116 -15.22 16.61 11.87
CA PRO A 116 -15.25 15.72 13.03
C PRO A 116 -14.05 15.95 13.95
N ARG A 117 -14.26 15.70 15.23
CA ARG A 117 -13.17 15.60 16.19
C ARG A 117 -12.42 14.31 15.91
N LEU A 118 -11.13 14.44 15.61
CA LEU A 118 -10.28 13.29 15.35
C LEU A 118 -9.75 12.75 16.67
N THR A 119 -9.78 11.44 16.82
CA THR A 119 -9.14 10.73 17.93
C THR A 119 -7.64 10.57 17.64
N GLU A 120 -6.84 10.57 18.69
CA GLU A 120 -5.43 10.20 18.60
C GLU A 120 -5.25 8.79 19.11
N ALA A 121 -4.47 7.98 18.38
CA ALA A 121 -4.18 6.62 18.81
C ALA A 121 -3.52 6.63 20.18
N THR A 122 -4.07 5.83 21.10
CA THR A 122 -3.51 5.60 22.42
C THR A 122 -2.38 4.58 22.33
N GLY A 123 -1.42 4.62 23.24
CA GLY A 123 -0.29 3.69 23.30
C GLY A 123 1.04 4.39 23.32
N GLU A 124 2.06 3.69 23.78
CA GLU A 124 3.43 4.18 23.80
C GLU A 124 4.01 4.18 22.38
N PRO A 125 4.74 5.23 21.97
CA PRO A 125 5.36 5.27 20.68
C PRO A 125 6.57 4.33 20.61
N VAL A 126 6.65 3.55 19.56
CA VAL A 126 7.82 2.74 19.22
C VAL A 126 8.46 3.28 17.95
N THR A 127 9.77 3.45 18.00
CA THR A 127 10.56 3.99 16.88
C THR A 127 11.15 2.87 16.05
N LEU A 128 10.98 2.94 14.73
CA LEU A 128 11.48 1.98 13.75
C LEU A 128 12.26 2.64 12.64
N GLU A 129 13.15 1.86 12.02
CA GLU A 129 13.75 2.22 10.73
C GLU A 129 12.71 2.12 9.62
N SER A 130 12.48 3.20 8.90
CA SER A 130 11.43 3.29 7.88
C SER A 130 11.69 2.40 6.66
N ALA A 131 12.95 2.21 6.26
CA ALA A 131 13.32 1.52 5.04
C ALA A 131 12.91 0.03 5.04
N GLU A 132 13.16 -0.69 6.15
CA GLU A 132 12.79 -2.11 6.26
C GLU A 132 11.28 -2.31 6.27
N LEU A 133 10.55 -1.44 7.00
CA LEU A 133 9.09 -1.50 6.99
C LEU A 133 8.52 -1.13 5.62
N ALA A 134 9.04 -0.12 4.94
CA ALA A 134 8.62 0.25 3.59
C ALA A 134 8.77 -0.91 2.60
N LEU A 135 9.91 -1.62 2.67
CA LEU A 135 10.14 -2.83 1.88
C LEU A 135 9.12 -3.92 2.22
N ALA A 136 8.94 -4.22 3.51
CA ALA A 136 7.99 -5.23 3.96
C ALA A 136 6.55 -4.92 3.52
N LEU A 137 6.11 -3.68 3.64
CA LEU A 137 4.80 -3.23 3.17
C LEU A 137 4.65 -3.40 1.65
N SER A 138 5.67 -3.07 0.87
CA SER A 138 5.65 -3.25 -0.58
C SER A 138 5.47 -4.71 -0.99
N GLN A 139 6.01 -5.63 -0.19
CA GLN A 139 5.98 -7.08 -0.42
C GLN A 139 4.65 -7.72 -0.02
N VAL A 140 3.96 -7.17 0.98
CA VAL A 140 2.80 -7.84 1.58
C VAL A 140 1.47 -7.19 1.20
N VAL A 141 1.39 -5.86 1.20
CA VAL A 141 0.11 -5.12 1.14
C VAL A 141 -0.70 -5.44 -0.12
N ARG A 142 -0.05 -5.71 -1.25
CA ARG A 142 -0.73 -6.06 -2.53
C ARG A 142 -1.46 -7.40 -2.49
N ALA A 143 -1.15 -8.27 -1.54
CA ALA A 143 -1.82 -9.56 -1.39
C ALA A 143 -3.16 -9.46 -0.63
N ALA A 144 -3.44 -8.34 0.02
CA ALA A 144 -4.74 -8.09 0.66
C ALA A 144 -5.88 -8.03 -0.36
N SER A 145 -7.07 -8.39 0.07
CA SER A 145 -8.29 -8.34 -0.75
C SER A 145 -8.78 -6.90 -0.94
N SER A 146 -9.40 -6.64 -2.07
CA SER A 146 -10.19 -5.42 -2.31
C SER A 146 -11.70 -5.64 -2.15
N ASP A 147 -12.12 -6.80 -1.65
CA ASP A 147 -13.51 -7.19 -1.49
C ASP A 147 -14.03 -6.78 -0.10
N ASP A 148 -14.78 -5.69 -0.04
CA ASP A 148 -15.37 -5.14 1.19
C ASP A 148 -16.40 -6.09 1.86
N ALA A 149 -16.89 -7.10 1.13
CA ALA A 149 -17.73 -8.14 1.73
C ALA A 149 -16.96 -9.07 2.67
N ARG A 150 -15.63 -9.04 2.62
CA ARG A 150 -14.72 -9.79 3.49
C ARG A 150 -13.73 -8.86 4.19
N PRO A 151 -14.18 -8.00 5.13
CA PRO A 151 -13.37 -6.93 5.71
C PRO A 151 -12.04 -7.42 6.31
N ILE A 152 -12.03 -8.60 6.95
CA ILE A 152 -10.83 -9.17 7.56
C ILE A 152 -9.71 -9.39 6.52
N LEU A 153 -10.04 -9.74 5.28
CA LEU A 153 -9.07 -9.95 4.21
C LEU A 153 -8.61 -8.65 3.55
N THR A 154 -9.27 -7.52 3.78
CA THR A 154 -8.82 -6.21 3.28
C THR A 154 -7.68 -5.63 4.12
N GLY A 155 -7.38 -6.24 5.27
CA GLY A 155 -6.30 -5.85 6.16
C GLY A 155 -5.01 -6.65 5.96
N VAL A 156 -3.96 -6.14 6.58
CA VAL A 156 -2.69 -6.83 6.79
C VAL A 156 -2.58 -7.16 8.27
N LEU A 157 -2.36 -8.42 8.58
CA LEU A 157 -2.06 -8.88 9.93
C LEU A 157 -0.64 -8.44 10.30
N LEU A 158 -0.51 -7.77 11.41
CA LEU A 158 0.76 -7.51 12.10
C LEU A 158 0.77 -8.34 13.37
N ALA A 159 1.70 -9.29 13.50
CA ALA A 159 1.77 -10.20 14.63
C ALA A 159 3.17 -10.19 15.25
N ALA A 160 3.25 -10.23 16.59
CA ALA A 160 4.49 -10.45 17.31
C ALA A 160 4.85 -11.94 17.27
N GLU A 161 5.64 -12.33 16.29
CA GLU A 161 6.05 -13.70 16.00
C GLU A 161 7.52 -13.78 15.54
N ALA A 162 8.10 -14.96 15.57
CA ALA A 162 9.43 -15.25 15.05
C ALA A 162 10.55 -14.35 15.62
N GLY A 163 10.37 -13.86 16.85
CA GLY A 163 11.33 -12.94 17.48
C GLY A 163 11.33 -11.53 16.90
N GLY A 164 10.22 -11.11 16.30
CA GLY A 164 10.06 -9.80 15.71
C GLY A 164 8.62 -9.51 15.31
N LEU A 165 8.44 -8.76 14.23
CA LEU A 165 7.14 -8.44 13.64
C LEU A 165 6.94 -9.24 12.37
N ARG A 166 5.85 -9.98 12.29
CA ARG A 166 5.39 -10.66 11.08
C ARG A 166 4.25 -9.88 10.42
N LEU A 167 4.35 -9.66 9.12
CA LEU A 167 3.30 -9.09 8.28
C LEU A 167 2.71 -10.18 7.40
N VAL A 168 1.37 -10.28 7.35
CA VAL A 168 0.67 -11.27 6.53
C VAL A 168 -0.52 -10.64 5.83
N ALA A 169 -0.69 -10.91 4.55
CA ALA A 169 -1.89 -10.54 3.80
C ALA A 169 -2.32 -11.66 2.85
N THR A 170 -3.63 -11.80 2.64
CA THR A 170 -4.20 -12.78 1.70
C THR A 170 -5.54 -12.30 1.15
N ASP A 171 -5.86 -12.69 -0.08
CA ASP A 171 -7.16 -12.53 -0.72
C ASP A 171 -7.89 -13.88 -0.96
N SER A 172 -7.38 -14.99 -0.39
CA SER A 172 -7.77 -16.38 -0.58
C SER A 172 -7.18 -17.06 -1.83
N TYR A 173 -6.58 -16.31 -2.74
CA TYR A 173 -5.94 -16.83 -3.96
C TYR A 173 -4.43 -16.72 -3.92
N ARG A 174 -3.92 -15.89 -3.06
CA ARG A 174 -2.50 -15.68 -2.77
C ARG A 174 -2.31 -15.30 -1.31
N LEU A 175 -1.11 -15.48 -0.81
CA LEU A 175 -0.70 -15.11 0.53
C LEU A 175 0.72 -14.55 0.46
N ALA A 176 0.95 -13.43 1.12
CA ALA A 176 2.28 -12.86 1.29
C ALA A 176 2.64 -12.80 2.78
N ILE A 177 3.86 -13.18 3.11
CA ILE A 177 4.42 -13.12 4.45
C ILE A 177 5.77 -12.40 4.39
N ARG A 178 5.99 -11.51 5.34
CA ARG A 178 7.30 -10.90 5.58
C ARG A 178 7.58 -10.82 7.06
N ASP A 179 8.71 -11.36 7.47
CA ASP A 179 9.22 -11.27 8.83
C ASP A 179 10.22 -10.11 8.94
N LEU A 180 10.13 -9.36 10.02
CA LEU A 180 11.07 -8.31 10.44
C LEU A 180 11.68 -8.70 11.78
N PRO A 181 12.78 -9.51 11.78
CA PRO A 181 13.40 -9.97 13.01
C PRO A 181 13.90 -8.81 13.87
N GLY A 182 13.73 -8.91 15.18
CA GLY A 182 14.15 -7.88 16.13
C GLY A 182 13.27 -6.64 16.21
N THR A 183 12.24 -6.53 15.37
CA THR A 183 11.28 -5.42 15.41
C THR A 183 10.18 -5.67 16.43
N THR A 184 10.17 -4.90 17.51
CA THR A 184 9.23 -5.08 18.63
C THR A 184 8.29 -3.88 18.75
N VAL A 185 7.14 -3.93 18.08
CA VAL A 185 6.04 -2.94 18.16
C VAL A 185 4.81 -3.48 18.87
N LEU A 186 4.74 -4.79 19.07
CA LEU A 186 3.68 -5.52 19.75
C LEU A 186 4.29 -6.38 20.86
N ALA A 187 3.57 -6.58 21.93
CA ALA A 187 3.97 -7.56 22.95
C ALA A 187 3.83 -8.99 22.39
N GLU A 188 4.61 -9.90 22.92
CA GLU A 188 4.63 -11.31 22.49
C GLU A 188 3.21 -11.92 22.48
N GLY A 189 2.85 -12.54 21.35
CA GLY A 189 1.53 -13.13 21.14
C GLY A 189 0.42 -12.14 20.80
N GLN A 190 0.71 -10.85 20.77
CA GLN A 190 -0.26 -9.85 20.29
C GLN A 190 -0.25 -9.74 18.78
N HIS A 191 -1.40 -9.37 18.24
CA HIS A 191 -1.57 -9.05 16.83
C HIS A 191 -2.62 -7.96 16.63
N VAL A 192 -2.51 -7.25 15.52
CA VAL A 192 -3.49 -6.27 15.05
C VAL A 192 -3.72 -6.42 13.57
N LEU A 193 -4.90 -6.05 13.11
CA LEU A 193 -5.25 -6.08 11.70
C LEU A 193 -5.42 -4.65 11.19
N VAL A 194 -4.46 -4.20 10.38
CA VAL A 194 -4.39 -2.84 9.85
C VAL A 194 -4.93 -2.80 8.43
N PRO A 195 -5.87 -1.89 8.09
CA PRO A 195 -6.37 -1.76 6.72
C PRO A 195 -5.24 -1.59 5.70
N SER A 196 -5.26 -2.40 4.63
CA SER A 196 -4.23 -2.37 3.59
C SER A 196 -4.13 -1.00 2.91
N ARG A 197 -5.26 -0.28 2.77
CA ARG A 197 -5.30 1.08 2.25
C ARG A 197 -4.45 2.04 3.09
N ALA A 198 -4.55 1.97 4.40
CA ALA A 198 -3.74 2.81 5.29
C ALA A 198 -2.25 2.51 5.15
N LEU A 199 -1.89 1.22 5.06
CA LEU A 199 -0.49 0.79 4.87
C LEU A 199 0.05 1.12 3.47
N GLN A 200 -0.80 1.16 2.43
CA GLN A 200 -0.42 1.66 1.09
C GLN A 200 -0.06 3.15 1.14
N GLU A 201 -0.85 3.95 1.85
CA GLU A 201 -0.55 5.37 2.03
C GLU A 201 0.71 5.58 2.89
N LEU A 202 0.87 4.76 3.94
CA LEU A 202 2.09 4.77 4.74
C LEU A 202 3.33 4.47 3.90
N ALA A 203 3.30 3.42 3.07
CA ALA A 203 4.43 3.06 2.21
C ALA A 203 4.87 4.20 1.26
N ARG A 204 3.93 5.03 0.80
CA ARG A 204 4.24 6.22 -0.01
C ARG A 204 4.98 7.31 0.76
N VAL A 205 4.65 7.47 2.04
CA VAL A 205 5.26 8.48 2.90
C VAL A 205 6.64 8.01 3.40
N LEU A 206 6.82 6.70 3.62
CA LEU A 206 8.08 6.10 4.07
C LEU A 206 9.22 6.15 3.05
N ALA A 207 8.94 6.45 1.79
CA ALA A 207 9.96 6.50 0.74
C ALA A 207 11.07 7.55 0.98
N GLY A 208 10.90 8.44 1.95
CA GLY A 208 11.88 9.46 2.36
C GLY A 208 13.03 8.98 3.25
N GLY A 209 13.00 7.76 3.79
CA GLY A 209 14.12 7.19 4.56
C GLY A 209 14.26 7.69 6.01
N ASP A 210 13.24 8.34 6.54
CA ASP A 210 13.23 8.87 7.90
C ASP A 210 12.86 7.81 8.96
N THR A 211 13.06 8.17 10.22
CA THR A 211 12.62 7.36 11.35
C THR A 211 11.10 7.41 11.49
N LEU A 212 10.48 6.26 11.65
CA LEU A 212 9.04 6.10 11.86
C LEU A 212 8.72 5.92 13.33
N SER A 213 7.75 6.67 13.85
CA SER A 213 7.12 6.42 15.14
C SER A 213 5.79 5.71 14.95
N VAL A 214 5.61 4.57 15.59
CA VAL A 214 4.39 3.74 15.53
C VAL A 214 3.73 3.73 16.90
N ARG A 215 2.41 3.93 16.96
CA ARG A 215 1.56 3.74 18.12
C ARG A 215 0.46 2.76 17.76
N LEU A 216 0.37 1.66 18.47
CA LEU A 216 -0.70 0.67 18.31
C LEU A 216 -1.59 0.71 19.55
N GLY A 217 -2.79 1.27 19.40
CA GLY A 217 -3.83 1.27 20.41
C GLY A 217 -4.76 0.06 20.25
N GLU A 218 -5.81 0.01 21.09
CA GLU A 218 -6.81 -1.08 21.02
C GLU A 218 -7.67 -1.04 19.75
N ARG A 219 -7.98 0.15 19.25
CA ARG A 219 -8.90 0.35 18.11
C ARG A 219 -8.31 1.13 16.95
N GLU A 220 -7.16 1.75 17.15
CA GLU A 220 -6.53 2.62 16.17
C GLU A 220 -5.01 2.41 16.14
N ALA A 221 -4.42 2.55 14.96
CA ALA A 221 -2.99 2.62 14.76
C ALA A 221 -2.60 4.01 14.24
N SER A 222 -1.48 4.54 14.72
CA SER A 222 -0.92 5.81 14.24
C SER A 222 0.53 5.62 13.84
N PHE A 223 0.89 6.23 12.72
CA PHE A 223 2.22 6.19 12.12
C PHE A 223 2.66 7.63 11.85
N GLU A 224 3.83 8.02 12.32
CA GLU A 224 4.33 9.39 12.17
C GLU A 224 5.75 9.38 11.60
N VAL A 225 5.93 10.08 10.49
CA VAL A 225 7.21 10.21 9.79
C VAL A 225 7.30 11.59 9.10
N GLY A 226 8.41 12.31 9.26
CA GLY A 226 8.71 13.55 8.53
C GLY A 226 7.62 14.62 8.60
N GLY A 227 6.95 14.81 9.76
CA GLY A 227 5.85 15.77 9.91
C GLY A 227 4.50 15.29 9.33
N THR A 228 4.44 14.07 8.81
CA THR A 228 3.19 13.43 8.35
C THR A 228 2.74 12.39 9.36
N ARG A 229 1.47 12.46 9.78
CA ARG A 229 0.84 11.48 10.67
C ARG A 229 -0.33 10.82 9.95
N LEU A 230 -0.31 9.48 9.92
CA LEU A 230 -1.44 8.65 9.50
C LEU A 230 -2.06 8.02 10.74
N THR A 231 -3.38 8.09 10.87
CA THR A 231 -4.14 7.37 11.90
C THR A 231 -5.24 6.57 11.21
N THR A 232 -5.37 5.30 11.56
CA THR A 232 -6.38 4.42 10.96
C THR A 232 -7.07 3.59 12.02
N VAL A 233 -8.37 3.31 11.80
CA VAL A 233 -9.14 2.37 12.61
C VAL A 233 -8.69 0.95 12.27
N LEU A 234 -8.48 0.12 13.29
CA LEU A 234 -8.11 -1.29 13.14
C LEU A 234 -9.34 -2.11 12.74
N ILE A 235 -9.13 -3.16 11.96
CA ILE A 235 -10.18 -4.11 11.58
C ILE A 235 -10.39 -5.06 12.76
N GLU A 236 -11.64 -5.19 13.23
CA GLU A 236 -12.01 -6.15 14.28
C GLU A 236 -12.25 -7.53 13.66
N GLY A 237 -11.74 -8.59 14.30
CA GLY A 237 -11.95 -9.97 13.92
C GLY A 237 -10.69 -10.81 13.94
N GLU A 238 -10.85 -12.12 13.69
CA GLU A 238 -9.74 -13.07 13.65
C GLU A 238 -9.28 -13.31 12.21
N PHE A 239 -7.99 -13.16 11.99
CA PHE A 239 -7.39 -13.48 10.69
C PHE A 239 -7.40 -15.00 10.45
N PRO A 240 -7.65 -15.48 9.22
CA PRO A 240 -7.66 -16.92 8.93
C PRO A 240 -6.34 -17.61 9.32
N PRO A 241 -6.38 -18.88 9.76
CA PRO A 241 -5.18 -19.66 10.10
C PRO A 241 -4.39 -20.01 8.83
N TYR A 242 -3.63 -19.03 8.34
CA TYR A 242 -2.91 -19.06 7.06
C TYR A 242 -1.78 -20.09 7.03
N GLU A 243 -1.21 -20.45 8.19
CA GLU A 243 -0.11 -21.42 8.29
C GLU A 243 -0.49 -22.79 7.71
N ARG A 244 -1.78 -23.15 7.80
CA ARG A 244 -2.33 -24.39 7.26
C ARG A 244 -2.33 -24.44 5.73
N LEU A 245 -2.22 -23.29 5.07
CA LEU A 245 -2.16 -23.18 3.61
C LEU A 245 -0.75 -23.46 3.07
N ILE A 246 0.27 -23.34 3.92
CA ILE A 246 1.67 -23.49 3.53
C ILE A 246 2.02 -24.98 3.52
N PRO A 247 2.29 -25.60 2.34
CA PRO A 247 2.69 -27.00 2.29
C PRO A 247 4.01 -27.22 3.01
N GLN A 248 4.12 -28.30 3.79
CA GLN A 248 5.31 -28.61 4.57
C GLN A 248 6.46 -29.21 3.75
N ALA A 249 6.13 -29.85 2.61
CA ALA A 249 7.11 -30.44 1.71
C ALA A 249 6.75 -30.09 0.27
N GLN A 250 7.76 -29.66 -0.49
CA GLN A 250 7.65 -29.33 -1.91
C GLN A 250 8.75 -30.11 -2.65
N PRO A 251 8.41 -31.26 -3.26
CA PRO A 251 9.37 -32.11 -3.95
C PRO A 251 9.88 -31.52 -5.27
N ASN A 252 9.16 -30.54 -5.84
CA ASN A 252 9.50 -29.94 -7.12
C ASN A 252 9.96 -28.51 -6.87
N ARG A 253 11.13 -28.16 -7.40
CA ARG A 253 11.74 -26.83 -7.26
C ARG A 253 12.27 -26.34 -8.59
N LEU A 254 11.77 -25.18 -9.02
CA LEU A 254 12.28 -24.42 -10.15
C LEU A 254 13.07 -23.22 -9.64
N THR A 255 14.30 -23.05 -10.08
CA THR A 255 15.11 -21.84 -9.81
C THR A 255 15.34 -21.10 -11.11
N VAL A 256 15.05 -19.81 -11.14
CA VAL A 256 15.10 -18.96 -12.34
C VAL A 256 15.47 -17.53 -11.96
N GLY A 257 16.13 -16.82 -12.88
CA GLY A 257 16.43 -15.40 -12.71
C GLY A 257 15.15 -14.58 -12.59
N ARG A 258 15.04 -13.80 -11.51
CA ARG A 258 13.83 -13.01 -11.16
C ARG A 258 13.40 -12.08 -12.29
N GLU A 259 14.32 -11.25 -12.81
CA GLU A 259 14.01 -10.29 -13.84
C GLU A 259 13.62 -10.96 -15.17
N VAL A 260 14.34 -12.02 -15.54
CA VAL A 260 14.05 -12.79 -16.76
C VAL A 260 12.64 -13.40 -16.70
N LEU A 261 12.28 -13.99 -15.55
CA LEU A 261 10.94 -14.53 -15.32
C LEU A 261 9.87 -13.43 -15.35
N LEU A 262 10.10 -12.29 -14.67
CA LEU A 262 9.18 -11.17 -14.61
C LEU A 262 8.85 -10.64 -16.01
N GLU A 263 9.86 -10.39 -16.81
CA GLU A 263 9.74 -9.90 -18.18
C GLU A 263 8.98 -10.88 -19.08
N ALA A 264 9.28 -12.17 -18.98
CA ALA A 264 8.61 -13.20 -19.76
C ALA A 264 7.13 -13.33 -19.38
N VAL A 265 6.80 -13.34 -18.07
CA VAL A 265 5.40 -13.38 -17.62
C VAL A 265 4.64 -12.13 -18.06
N ARG A 266 5.27 -10.94 -18.01
CA ARG A 266 4.68 -9.69 -18.51
C ARG A 266 4.34 -9.75 -19.99
N ARG A 267 5.21 -10.33 -20.83
CA ARG A 267 4.96 -10.49 -22.28
C ARG A 267 3.84 -11.49 -22.53
N VAL A 268 3.90 -12.67 -21.92
CA VAL A 268 2.87 -13.72 -22.08
C VAL A 268 1.50 -13.24 -21.57
N LYS A 269 1.47 -12.45 -20.49
CA LYS A 269 0.26 -11.84 -19.94
C LYS A 269 -0.49 -10.94 -20.94
N LEU A 270 0.16 -10.35 -21.93
CA LEU A 270 -0.50 -9.51 -22.92
C LEU A 270 -1.61 -10.25 -23.68
N LEU A 271 -1.48 -11.59 -23.81
CA LEU A 271 -2.51 -12.43 -24.43
C LEU A 271 -3.41 -13.13 -23.41
N ALA A 272 -3.13 -13.01 -22.10
CA ALA A 272 -3.97 -13.51 -21.04
C ALA A 272 -5.05 -12.48 -20.69
N ARG A 273 -6.31 -12.72 -21.08
CA ARG A 273 -7.46 -11.93 -20.62
C ARG A 273 -7.84 -12.34 -19.19
N GLU A 274 -8.76 -11.60 -18.54
CA GLU A 274 -9.13 -11.70 -17.13
C GLU A 274 -9.30 -13.13 -16.56
N ALA A 275 -9.74 -14.09 -17.36
CA ALA A 275 -9.92 -15.48 -16.94
C ALA A 275 -8.86 -16.46 -17.50
N THR A 276 -7.88 -15.99 -18.29
CA THR A 276 -6.89 -16.84 -18.93
C THR A 276 -5.66 -16.98 -18.05
N PRO A 277 -5.35 -18.16 -17.51
CA PRO A 277 -4.12 -18.37 -16.75
C PRO A 277 -2.89 -18.45 -17.64
N VAL A 278 -1.73 -18.18 -17.07
CA VAL A 278 -0.44 -18.56 -17.64
C VAL A 278 -0.05 -19.94 -17.12
N ARG A 279 0.27 -20.85 -18.03
CA ARG A 279 0.76 -22.20 -17.73
C ARG A 279 2.27 -22.17 -17.65
N LEU A 280 2.81 -22.72 -16.60
CA LEU A 280 4.24 -22.92 -16.36
C LEU A 280 4.53 -24.41 -16.47
N SER A 281 5.22 -24.83 -17.54
CA SER A 281 5.70 -26.21 -17.71
C SER A 281 7.15 -26.27 -17.27
N MET A 282 7.40 -26.98 -16.21
CA MET A 282 8.70 -27.12 -15.54
C MET A 282 9.29 -28.50 -15.85
N SER A 283 10.46 -28.52 -16.46
CA SER A 283 11.19 -29.73 -16.84
C SER A 283 12.69 -29.56 -16.70
N ASN A 284 13.44 -30.63 -16.96
CA ASN A 284 14.91 -30.59 -16.99
C ASN A 284 15.45 -29.70 -18.13
N ASP A 285 14.64 -29.39 -19.14
CA ASP A 285 15.00 -28.53 -20.27
C ASP A 285 14.78 -27.04 -19.96
N GLY A 286 14.20 -26.73 -18.79
CA GLY A 286 13.93 -25.36 -18.33
C GLY A 286 12.48 -25.08 -18.02
N LEU A 287 12.04 -23.85 -18.25
CA LEU A 287 10.70 -23.36 -18.01
C LEU A 287 10.05 -22.90 -19.31
N GLU A 288 8.87 -23.44 -19.61
CA GLU A 288 8.00 -22.92 -20.67
C GLU A 288 6.81 -22.18 -20.08
N LEU A 289 6.52 -21.00 -20.62
CA LEU A 289 5.35 -20.18 -20.29
C LEU A 289 4.40 -20.14 -21.48
N VAL A 290 3.13 -20.50 -21.26
CA VAL A 290 2.12 -20.51 -22.31
C VAL A 290 0.85 -19.83 -21.83
N ALA A 291 0.31 -18.91 -22.63
CA ALA A 291 -1.04 -18.40 -22.51
C ALA A 291 -1.81 -18.62 -23.80
N VAL A 292 -3.02 -19.16 -23.71
CA VAL A 292 -3.89 -19.39 -24.87
C VAL A 292 -5.24 -18.74 -24.56
N THR A 293 -5.62 -17.74 -25.34
CA THR A 293 -6.94 -17.11 -25.25
C THR A 293 -7.69 -17.36 -26.55
N GLN A 294 -8.82 -18.03 -26.42
CA GLN A 294 -9.68 -18.35 -27.56
C GLN A 294 -10.03 -17.07 -28.33
N ASP A 295 -10.01 -17.13 -29.65
CA ASP A 295 -10.31 -16.04 -30.60
C ASP A 295 -9.38 -14.82 -30.52
N VAL A 296 -8.27 -14.90 -29.76
CA VAL A 296 -7.26 -13.84 -29.65
C VAL A 296 -5.90 -14.32 -30.14
N GLY A 297 -5.42 -15.43 -29.59
CA GLY A 297 -4.12 -15.99 -29.96
C GLY A 297 -3.43 -16.73 -28.82
N GLN A 298 -2.18 -17.04 -29.05
CA GLN A 298 -1.34 -17.73 -28.08
C GLN A 298 0.02 -17.04 -27.93
N ALA A 299 0.57 -17.05 -26.73
CA ALA A 299 1.93 -16.68 -26.42
C ALA A 299 2.69 -17.87 -25.90
N HIS A 300 3.94 -17.98 -26.28
CA HIS A 300 4.87 -19.00 -25.80
C HIS A 300 6.23 -18.36 -25.56
N GLU A 301 6.81 -18.64 -24.40
CA GLU A 301 8.17 -18.23 -24.04
C GLU A 301 8.90 -19.39 -23.39
N SER A 302 10.19 -19.52 -23.65
CA SER A 302 11.07 -20.52 -23.04
C SER A 302 12.19 -19.81 -22.30
N LEU A 303 12.47 -20.23 -21.09
CA LEU A 303 13.50 -19.65 -20.22
C LEU A 303 14.45 -20.73 -19.72
N ASP A 304 15.73 -20.38 -19.67
CA ASP A 304 16.70 -21.17 -18.95
C ASP A 304 16.37 -21.14 -17.45
N ALA A 305 16.20 -22.30 -16.86
CA ALA A 305 15.88 -22.47 -15.45
C ALA A 305 16.41 -23.82 -14.96
N LYS A 306 16.75 -23.88 -13.69
CA LYS A 306 17.15 -25.14 -13.05
C LYS A 306 15.93 -25.76 -12.41
N PHE A 307 15.60 -26.97 -12.80
CA PHE A 307 14.49 -27.72 -12.23
C PHE A 307 14.98 -28.98 -11.51
N GLU A 308 14.37 -29.24 -10.35
CA GLU A 308 14.60 -30.43 -9.54
C GLU A 308 13.24 -31.02 -9.16
N GLY A 309 12.99 -32.29 -9.47
CA GLY A 309 11.76 -32.99 -9.15
C GLY A 309 11.11 -33.69 -10.34
N THR A 310 9.79 -33.87 -10.28
CA THR A 310 9.00 -34.51 -11.35
C THR A 310 8.41 -33.42 -12.26
N GLU A 311 8.64 -33.55 -13.55
CA GLU A 311 8.09 -32.62 -14.56
C GLU A 311 6.59 -32.43 -14.41
N LEU A 312 6.16 -31.19 -14.42
CA LEU A 312 4.75 -30.85 -14.27
C LEU A 312 4.42 -29.49 -14.91
N THR A 313 3.13 -29.32 -15.20
CA THR A 313 2.57 -28.04 -15.64
C THR A 313 1.60 -27.52 -14.61
N VAL A 314 1.81 -26.29 -14.15
CA VAL A 314 0.93 -25.57 -13.21
C VAL A 314 0.45 -24.28 -13.86
N ALA A 315 -0.81 -23.91 -13.63
CA ALA A 315 -1.37 -22.68 -14.16
C ALA A 315 -1.65 -21.68 -13.05
N PHE A 316 -1.32 -20.42 -13.29
CA PHE A 316 -1.54 -19.34 -12.33
C PHE A 316 -2.25 -18.14 -12.96
N ASN A 317 -2.91 -17.33 -12.10
CA ASN A 317 -3.33 -16.00 -12.48
C ASN A 317 -2.07 -15.16 -12.78
N PRO A 318 -1.92 -14.62 -14.01
CA PRO A 318 -0.72 -13.89 -14.40
C PRO A 318 -0.49 -12.60 -13.61
N GLU A 319 -1.56 -11.96 -13.15
CA GLU A 319 -1.45 -10.75 -12.33
C GLU A 319 -0.83 -11.06 -10.97
N TYR A 320 -1.31 -12.12 -10.32
CA TYR A 320 -0.79 -12.52 -9.01
C TYR A 320 0.65 -13.02 -9.10
N LEU A 321 0.97 -13.73 -10.19
CA LEU A 321 2.33 -14.19 -10.44
C LEU A 321 3.29 -13.01 -10.66
N VAL A 322 2.93 -12.03 -11.51
CA VAL A 322 3.72 -10.81 -11.72
C VAL A 322 3.94 -10.08 -10.40
N GLN A 323 2.89 -9.86 -9.62
CA GLN A 323 2.98 -9.10 -8.36
C GLN A 323 3.88 -9.80 -7.32
N GLY A 324 3.86 -11.13 -7.25
CA GLY A 324 4.75 -11.88 -6.37
C GLY A 324 6.22 -11.81 -6.79
N ILE A 325 6.50 -11.95 -8.10
CA ILE A 325 7.87 -11.87 -8.63
C ILE A 325 8.43 -10.44 -8.50
N GLU A 326 7.60 -9.43 -8.78
CA GLU A 326 7.99 -8.01 -8.73
C GLU A 326 8.54 -7.59 -7.36
N VAL A 327 7.95 -8.11 -6.28
CA VAL A 327 8.29 -7.75 -4.91
C VAL A 327 9.28 -8.73 -4.25
N ALA A 328 9.59 -9.83 -4.91
CA ALA A 328 10.59 -10.78 -4.41
C ALA A 328 11.97 -10.11 -4.35
N PRO A 329 12.70 -10.21 -3.23
CA PRO A 329 14.04 -9.67 -3.13
C PRO A 329 15.04 -10.51 -3.95
N GLY A 330 16.26 -9.98 -4.19
CA GLY A 330 17.34 -10.71 -4.85
C GLY A 330 17.19 -10.88 -6.36
N ASP A 331 18.13 -11.61 -6.95
CA ASP A 331 18.27 -11.78 -8.40
C ASP A 331 17.65 -13.10 -8.91
N GLU A 332 17.50 -14.08 -8.04
CA GLU A 332 16.89 -15.37 -8.35
C GLU A 332 15.68 -15.64 -7.47
N VAL A 333 14.69 -16.32 -8.03
CA VAL A 333 13.52 -16.82 -7.30
C VAL A 333 13.38 -18.32 -7.46
N THR A 334 12.82 -18.98 -6.45
CA THR A 334 12.43 -20.38 -6.53
C THR A 334 10.91 -20.48 -6.53
N ILE A 335 10.37 -21.32 -7.42
CA ILE A 335 8.97 -21.75 -7.40
C ILE A 335 8.97 -23.21 -6.94
N GLU A 336 8.38 -23.43 -5.77
CA GLU A 336 8.30 -24.72 -5.12
C GLU A 336 6.87 -25.26 -5.19
N THR A 337 6.69 -26.50 -5.62
CA THR A 337 5.35 -27.09 -5.83
C THR A 337 5.29 -28.53 -5.32
N VAL A 338 4.09 -28.94 -4.94
CA VAL A 338 3.78 -30.36 -4.64
C VAL A 338 3.24 -31.07 -5.89
N ASP A 339 2.21 -30.48 -6.47
CA ASP A 339 1.54 -30.94 -7.69
C ASP A 339 0.83 -29.77 -8.38
N ALA A 340 0.13 -30.03 -9.48
CA ALA A 340 -0.54 -29.01 -10.28
C ALA A 340 -1.77 -28.37 -9.61
N LEU A 341 -2.25 -28.89 -8.47
CA LEU A 341 -3.51 -28.47 -7.82
C LEU A 341 -3.31 -27.89 -6.43
N LYS A 342 -2.13 -28.06 -5.84
CA LYS A 342 -1.78 -27.50 -4.53
C LYS A 342 -1.07 -26.16 -4.66
N PRO A 343 -1.11 -25.33 -3.60
CA PRO A 343 -0.43 -24.04 -3.61
C PRO A 343 1.06 -24.17 -3.97
N ALA A 344 1.55 -23.24 -4.79
CA ALA A 344 2.97 -23.07 -5.04
C ALA A 344 3.54 -21.99 -4.13
N LEU A 345 4.78 -22.16 -3.72
CA LEU A 345 5.52 -21.18 -2.94
C LEU A 345 6.56 -20.52 -3.82
N LEU A 346 6.54 -19.19 -3.86
CA LEU A 346 7.61 -18.39 -4.41
C LEU A 346 8.46 -17.93 -3.23
N ARG A 347 9.72 -18.31 -3.26
CA ARG A 347 10.73 -18.02 -2.24
C ARG A 347 12.00 -17.44 -2.86
N VAL A 348 12.81 -16.86 -2.01
CA VAL A 348 14.16 -16.42 -2.34
C VAL A 348 15.10 -17.08 -1.33
N PRO A 349 16.03 -17.92 -1.76
CA PRO A 349 16.88 -18.70 -0.84
C PRO A 349 17.69 -17.84 0.14
N GLU A 350 18.15 -16.68 -0.31
CA GLU A 350 18.93 -15.73 0.50
C GLU A 350 18.08 -14.84 1.42
N HIS A 351 16.74 -14.89 1.26
CA HIS A 351 15.75 -14.08 1.98
C HIS A 351 14.65 -14.96 2.58
N PRO A 352 14.95 -15.79 3.59
CA PRO A 352 13.99 -16.71 4.20
C PRO A 352 12.84 -15.99 4.92
N GLU A 353 13.01 -14.71 5.22
CA GLU A 353 12.00 -13.84 5.80
C GLU A 353 10.85 -13.46 4.84
N PHE A 354 11.00 -13.77 3.54
CA PHE A 354 10.00 -13.52 2.50
C PHE A 354 9.38 -14.82 2.00
N LEU A 355 8.06 -14.86 1.93
CA LEU A 355 7.30 -15.95 1.32
C LEU A 355 6.09 -15.39 0.58
N TYR A 356 5.88 -15.88 -0.66
CA TYR A 356 4.68 -15.60 -1.41
C TYR A 356 4.06 -16.91 -1.90
N LEU A 357 2.79 -17.14 -1.60
CA LEU A 357 2.05 -18.33 -1.97
C LEU A 357 1.03 -18.00 -3.05
N LEU A 358 0.92 -18.85 -4.05
CA LEU A 358 -0.02 -18.75 -5.15
C LEU A 358 -0.91 -19.99 -5.23
N MET A 359 -2.22 -19.77 -5.26
CA MET A 359 -3.16 -20.85 -5.58
C MET A 359 -3.17 -21.11 -7.09
N PRO A 360 -3.03 -22.38 -7.53
CA PRO A 360 -3.11 -22.69 -8.95
C PRO A 360 -4.54 -22.54 -9.48
N VAL A 361 -4.63 -22.18 -10.75
CA VAL A 361 -5.89 -22.14 -11.49
C VAL A 361 -6.12 -23.51 -12.14
N ARG A 362 -7.30 -24.08 -11.94
CA ARG A 362 -7.67 -25.33 -12.64
C ARG A 362 -7.87 -25.03 -14.12
N VAL A 363 -7.13 -25.73 -14.96
CA VAL A 363 -7.28 -25.67 -16.41
C VAL A 363 -8.01 -26.92 -16.82
N SER A 364 -9.19 -26.78 -17.44
CA SER A 364 -9.95 -27.87 -18.05
C SER A 364 -9.37 -28.25 -19.41
#